data_6397205baa60331f6139e448e39ddb62
#
_entry.id   6397205baa60331f6139e448e39ddb62
#
_cell.length_a   1.000
_cell.length_b   1.000
_cell.length_c   1.000
_cell.angle_alpha   90.00
_cell.angle_beta   90.00
_cell.angle_gamma   90.00
#
_symmetry.space_group_name_H-M   'P 1'
#
loop_
_entity.id
_entity.type
_entity.pdbx_description
1 polymer ?
#
loop_
_entity_poly.entity_id
_entity_poly.type
_entity_poly.pdbx_seq_one_letter_code
_entity_poly.pdbx_strand_id
1 'polypeptide(L)'
;MIHTVGLKLRLKVPALWRDKNIQSSEVSLALHVSRQYPKTRFRRSRYQDARRQLVAENTLQTTDLIYPMFVIEGVGVREAIPSMPGIERVSIDLLLAEAKELVALGIPAVALFPVTPPDAKSEDAAEAWNPDGLAQRAVRALKNDVPELAVITDVALDPYTSHGQDGLIDKQGY
;
A
#
# COMPACT_ATOMS: atom_id res chain seq x y z
N MET A 1 29.98 -3.51 5.65
CA MET A 1 30.33 -4.28 6.87
C MET A 1 29.45 -5.53 6.86
N ILE A 2 30.03 -6.69 6.58
CA ILE A 2 29.28 -7.95 6.40
C ILE A 2 29.32 -8.66 7.76
N HIS A 3 28.16 -8.81 8.41
CA HIS A 3 28.05 -9.59 9.63
C HIS A 3 27.95 -11.08 9.28
N THR A 4 28.99 -11.84 9.62
CA THR A 4 29.00 -13.29 9.55
C THR A 4 28.37 -13.86 10.82
N VAL A 5 27.16 -14.42 10.70
CA VAL A 5 26.52 -15.19 11.79
C VAL A 5 26.99 -16.64 11.67
N GLY A 6 27.90 -17.04 12.52
CA GLY A 6 28.37 -18.42 12.63
C GLY A 6 27.44 -19.24 13.52
N LEU A 7 26.66 -20.14 12.95
CA LEU A 7 25.87 -21.14 13.68
C LEU A 7 26.75 -22.33 14.02
N LYS A 8 27.17 -22.50 15.33
CA LYS A 8 27.86 -23.69 15.81
C LYS A 8 26.85 -24.80 16.12
N LEU A 9 26.70 -25.74 15.23
CA LEU A 9 25.94 -26.98 15.47
C LEU A 9 26.89 -28.02 16.10
N ARG A 10 26.70 -28.35 17.40
CA ARG A 10 27.36 -29.48 18.06
C ARG A 10 26.53 -30.73 17.82
N LEU A 11 26.90 -31.54 16.83
CA LEU A 11 26.34 -32.87 16.66
C LEU A 11 26.94 -33.82 17.70
N LYS A 12 26.13 -34.35 18.63
CA LYS A 12 26.50 -35.48 19.46
C LYS A 12 26.54 -36.76 18.61
N VAL A 13 27.71 -37.27 18.33
CA VAL A 13 27.89 -38.56 17.67
C VAL A 13 27.58 -39.69 18.69
N PRO A 14 26.72 -40.69 18.38
CA PRO A 14 26.45 -41.80 19.27
C PRO A 14 27.71 -42.60 19.58
N ALA A 15 27.79 -43.15 20.81
CA ALA A 15 28.99 -43.80 21.37
C ALA A 15 29.51 -45.04 20.58
N LEU A 16 28.76 -45.53 19.59
CA LEU A 16 29.13 -46.69 18.76
C LEU A 16 30.16 -46.42 17.65
N TRP A 17 30.53 -45.14 17.44
CA TRP A 17 31.51 -44.76 16.38
C TRP A 17 32.80 -44.13 16.94
N ARG A 18 33.24 -44.55 18.16
CA ARG A 18 34.54 -44.18 18.72
C ARG A 18 35.60 -45.19 18.29
N ASP A 19 35.98 -45.21 17.03
CA ASP A 19 37.23 -45.80 16.65
C ASP A 19 38.40 -44.84 16.98
N LYS A 20 39.39 -45.42 17.65
CA LYS A 20 40.57 -44.80 18.21
C LYS A 20 41.46 -44.30 17.07
N ASN A 21 41.52 -43.02 16.88
CA ASN A 21 42.57 -42.22 16.21
C ASN A 21 42.04 -41.12 15.28
N ILE A 22 40.93 -40.52 15.58
CA ILE A 22 40.59 -39.24 14.96
C ILE A 22 40.91 -38.16 15.99
N GLN A 23 42.11 -37.56 15.87
CA GLN A 23 42.36 -36.25 16.50
C GLN A 23 41.26 -35.32 16.09
N SER A 24 40.68 -34.61 17.05
CA SER A 24 39.63 -33.63 16.86
C SER A 24 40.14 -32.48 15.99
N SER A 25 40.27 -32.69 14.69
CA SER A 25 40.27 -31.59 13.72
C SER A 25 38.87 -31.04 13.70
N GLU A 26 38.67 -29.84 14.22
CA GLU A 26 37.46 -29.07 14.00
C GLU A 26 37.32 -28.89 12.50
N VAL A 27 36.53 -29.73 11.86
CA VAL A 27 36.09 -29.51 10.47
C VAL A 27 35.09 -28.38 10.54
N SER A 28 35.58 -27.15 10.48
CA SER A 28 34.76 -25.99 10.20
C SER A 28 34.28 -26.11 8.75
N LEU A 29 33.16 -26.80 8.56
CA LEU A 29 32.47 -26.82 7.27
C LEU A 29 31.79 -25.47 7.11
N ALA A 30 32.57 -24.44 6.74
CA ALA A 30 32.01 -23.21 6.24
C ALA A 30 31.36 -23.51 4.90
N LEU A 31 30.09 -23.91 4.91
CA LEU A 31 29.25 -23.95 3.73
C LEU A 31 29.13 -22.51 3.20
N HIS A 32 30.09 -22.11 2.39
CA HIS A 32 30.02 -20.86 1.64
C HIS A 32 29.04 -21.06 0.50
N VAL A 33 27.75 -20.99 0.82
CA VAL A 33 26.70 -21.05 -0.20
C VAL A 33 26.58 -19.67 -0.82
N SER A 34 27.39 -19.42 -1.84
CA SER A 34 27.26 -18.23 -2.70
C SER A 34 25.99 -18.34 -3.53
N ARG A 35 24.87 -17.98 -2.93
CA ARG A 35 23.56 -17.94 -3.62
C ARG A 35 23.17 -16.47 -3.85
N GLN A 36 23.08 -16.09 -5.10
CA GLN A 36 22.71 -14.73 -5.49
C GLN A 36 21.41 -14.73 -6.30
N TYR A 37 20.45 -13.91 -5.89
CA TYR A 37 19.30 -13.60 -6.72
C TYR A 37 19.77 -12.79 -7.95
N PRO A 38 19.24 -13.04 -9.16
CA PRO A 38 18.15 -13.98 -9.51
C PRO A 38 18.62 -15.39 -9.92
N LYS A 39 19.93 -15.70 -9.88
CA LYS A 39 20.49 -16.97 -10.36
C LYS A 39 20.01 -18.17 -9.53
N THR A 40 19.81 -17.97 -8.22
CA THR A 40 19.32 -19.02 -7.31
C THR A 40 17.92 -18.67 -6.83
N ARG A 41 16.93 -19.52 -7.19
CA ARG A 41 15.54 -19.43 -6.74
C ARG A 41 15.13 -20.70 -6.03
N PHE A 42 14.62 -20.58 -4.81
CA PHE A 42 14.13 -21.73 -4.02
C PHE A 42 12.72 -22.12 -4.43
N ARG A 43 12.57 -22.92 -5.47
CA ARG A 43 11.24 -23.36 -5.95
C ARG A 43 10.52 -24.27 -4.95
N ARG A 44 11.25 -25.10 -4.19
CA ARG A 44 10.65 -26.04 -3.22
C ARG A 44 9.90 -25.34 -2.09
N SER A 45 10.40 -24.19 -1.61
CA SER A 45 9.74 -23.40 -0.59
C SER A 45 8.47 -22.71 -1.09
N ARG A 46 8.28 -22.62 -2.41
CA ARG A 46 7.14 -21.94 -3.04
C ARG A 46 6.08 -22.88 -3.60
N TYR A 47 6.32 -24.21 -3.56
CA TYR A 47 5.46 -25.20 -4.22
C TYR A 47 4.12 -25.41 -3.51
N GLN A 48 4.08 -25.33 -2.18
CA GLN A 48 2.89 -25.56 -1.35
C GLN A 48 2.62 -24.36 -0.44
N ASP A 49 1.33 -24.11 -0.15
CA ASP A 49 0.92 -22.97 0.70
C ASP A 49 1.55 -23.00 2.09
N ALA A 50 1.53 -24.16 2.75
CA ALA A 50 2.16 -24.32 4.06
C ALA A 50 3.65 -23.97 4.05
N ARG A 51 4.37 -24.34 2.99
CA ARG A 51 5.79 -23.99 2.86
C ARG A 51 6.00 -22.51 2.58
N ARG A 52 5.12 -21.89 1.79
CA ARG A 52 5.15 -20.44 1.57
C ARG A 52 4.94 -19.67 2.86
N GLN A 53 3.96 -20.10 3.67
CA GLN A 53 3.71 -19.52 4.99
C GLN A 53 4.91 -19.64 5.93
N LEU A 54 5.58 -20.80 5.95
CA LEU A 54 6.76 -21.03 6.80
C LEU A 54 7.98 -20.15 6.44
N VAL A 55 8.09 -19.72 5.18
CA VAL A 55 9.21 -18.91 4.68
C VAL A 55 8.81 -17.48 4.34
N ALA A 56 7.59 -17.08 4.68
CA ALA A 56 7.13 -15.72 4.48
C ALA A 56 7.90 -14.75 5.39
N GLU A 57 8.53 -13.76 4.78
CA GLU A 57 9.26 -12.70 5.50
C GLU A 57 8.35 -11.52 5.82
N ASN A 58 7.26 -11.37 5.07
CA ASN A 58 6.27 -10.31 5.24
C ASN A 58 4.87 -10.92 5.36
N THR A 59 4.01 -10.25 6.11
CA THR A 59 2.57 -10.51 6.19
C THR A 59 1.83 -9.29 5.69
N LEU A 60 0.72 -9.51 4.96
CA LEU A 60 -0.20 -8.45 4.58
C LEU A 60 -1.43 -8.52 5.48
N GLN A 61 -1.73 -7.41 6.14
CA GLN A 61 -2.90 -7.26 6.99
C GLN A 61 -3.80 -6.14 6.45
N THR A 62 -5.04 -6.07 6.88
CA THR A 62 -5.95 -4.98 6.51
C THR A 62 -5.43 -3.62 6.93
N THR A 63 -4.64 -3.57 8.02
CA THR A 63 -3.99 -2.35 8.52
C THR A 63 -2.85 -1.84 7.63
N ASP A 64 -2.41 -2.61 6.64
CA ASP A 64 -1.39 -2.20 5.66
C ASP A 64 -2.02 -1.55 4.42
N LEU A 65 -3.36 -1.48 4.36
CA LEU A 65 -4.10 -1.02 3.19
C LEU A 65 -4.54 0.44 3.35
N ILE A 66 -4.48 1.16 2.23
CA ILE A 66 -5.11 2.47 2.05
C ILE A 66 -6.13 2.31 0.92
N TYR A 67 -7.40 2.62 1.19
CA TYR A 67 -8.46 2.44 0.21
C TYR A 67 -8.70 3.73 -0.59
N PRO A 68 -8.56 3.72 -1.94
CA PRO A 68 -8.85 4.90 -2.75
C PRO A 68 -10.35 5.09 -2.92
N MET A 69 -10.84 6.31 -2.71
CA MET A 69 -12.26 6.67 -2.90
C MET A 69 -12.39 7.86 -3.84
N PHE A 70 -13.26 7.72 -4.83
CA PHE A 70 -13.56 8.79 -5.78
C PHE A 70 -14.89 9.44 -5.42
N VAL A 71 -14.87 10.76 -5.18
CA VAL A 71 -16.05 11.50 -4.75
C VAL A 71 -16.53 12.45 -5.85
N ILE A 72 -17.85 12.48 -6.06
CA ILE A 72 -18.55 13.37 -7.01
C ILE A 72 -19.64 14.15 -6.31
N GLU A 73 -20.10 15.20 -6.95
CA GLU A 73 -21.26 15.99 -6.51
C GLU A 73 -22.56 15.19 -6.59
N GLY A 74 -23.50 15.55 -5.72
CA GLY A 74 -24.84 14.97 -5.71
C GLY A 74 -25.24 14.32 -4.39
N VAL A 75 -26.38 13.63 -4.41
CA VAL A 75 -26.93 12.85 -3.31
C VAL A 75 -27.43 11.53 -3.88
N GLY A 76 -26.99 10.40 -3.30
CA GLY A 76 -27.35 9.06 -3.78
C GLY A 76 -26.78 8.72 -5.16
N VAL A 77 -25.73 9.42 -5.61
CA VAL A 77 -25.17 9.25 -6.95
C VAL A 77 -24.04 8.23 -6.93
N ARG A 78 -24.09 7.28 -7.88
CA ARG A 78 -23.01 6.35 -8.22
C ARG A 78 -22.71 6.40 -9.70
N GLU A 79 -21.45 6.49 -10.06
CA GLU A 79 -21.00 6.51 -11.45
C GLU A 79 -19.84 5.53 -11.62
N ALA A 80 -20.00 4.52 -12.47
CA ALA A 80 -18.94 3.57 -12.76
C ALA A 80 -17.77 4.24 -13.49
N ILE A 81 -16.54 3.83 -13.16
CA ILE A 81 -15.33 4.26 -13.85
C ILE A 81 -15.00 3.22 -14.92
N PRO A 82 -15.17 3.50 -16.22
CA PRO A 82 -15.01 2.48 -17.27
C PRO A 82 -13.62 1.85 -17.34
N SER A 83 -12.58 2.62 -17.00
CA SER A 83 -11.19 2.15 -16.97
C SER A 83 -10.82 1.35 -15.71
N MET A 84 -11.70 1.33 -14.70
CA MET A 84 -11.48 0.67 -13.40
C MET A 84 -12.69 -0.19 -13.05
N PRO A 85 -12.84 -1.38 -13.65
CA PRO A 85 -14.00 -2.24 -13.43
C PRO A 85 -14.23 -2.54 -11.94
N GLY A 86 -15.46 -2.33 -11.45
CA GLY A 86 -15.84 -2.53 -10.06
C GLY A 86 -15.53 -1.34 -9.12
N ILE A 87 -14.96 -0.25 -9.65
CA ILE A 87 -14.73 0.99 -8.89
C ILE A 87 -15.71 2.05 -9.39
N GLU A 88 -16.28 2.81 -8.46
CA GLU A 88 -17.28 3.84 -8.73
C GLU A 88 -16.86 5.18 -8.12
N ARG A 89 -17.36 6.25 -8.72
CA ARG A 89 -17.39 7.57 -8.09
C ARG A 89 -18.69 7.66 -7.30
N VAL A 90 -18.63 8.17 -6.08
CA VAL A 90 -19.80 8.21 -5.21
C VAL A 90 -20.00 9.60 -4.60
N SER A 91 -21.25 9.97 -4.36
CA SER A 91 -21.57 11.19 -3.61
C SER A 91 -21.20 11.06 -2.13
N ILE A 92 -21.09 12.18 -1.39
CA ILE A 92 -20.60 12.21 0.00
C ILE A 92 -21.44 11.32 0.94
N ASP A 93 -22.73 11.24 0.76
CA ASP A 93 -23.63 10.40 1.56
C ASP A 93 -23.30 8.90 1.40
N LEU A 94 -23.02 8.46 0.17
CA LEU A 94 -22.60 7.08 -0.12
C LEU A 94 -21.16 6.82 0.30
N LEU A 95 -20.28 7.82 0.15
CA LEU A 95 -18.91 7.78 0.64
C LEU A 95 -18.86 7.47 2.15
N LEU A 96 -19.73 8.11 2.95
CA LEU A 96 -19.82 7.87 4.40
C LEU A 96 -20.30 6.44 4.73
N ALA A 97 -21.24 5.91 3.97
CA ALA A 97 -21.70 4.53 4.13
C ALA A 97 -20.54 3.53 3.88
N GLU A 98 -19.84 3.71 2.78
CA GLU A 98 -18.70 2.87 2.41
C GLU A 98 -17.53 3.01 3.40
N ALA A 99 -17.25 4.23 3.88
CA ALA A 99 -16.22 4.47 4.90
C ALA A 99 -16.48 3.70 6.21
N LYS A 100 -17.73 3.58 6.64
CA LYS A 100 -18.11 2.78 7.81
C LYS A 100 -17.86 1.28 7.59
N GLU A 101 -18.09 0.79 6.37
CA GLU A 101 -17.76 -0.59 6.02
C GLU A 101 -16.24 -0.85 6.05
N LEU A 102 -15.43 0.10 5.56
CA LEU A 102 -13.97 -0.01 5.59
C LEU A 102 -13.44 -0.10 7.01
N VAL A 103 -13.97 0.70 7.94
CA VAL A 103 -13.63 0.62 9.37
C VAL A 103 -13.99 -0.75 9.93
N ALA A 104 -15.19 -1.28 9.61
CA ALA A 104 -15.61 -2.61 10.05
C ALA A 104 -14.72 -3.73 9.49
N LEU A 105 -14.11 -3.54 8.32
CA LEU A 105 -13.12 -4.45 7.73
C LEU A 105 -11.70 -4.27 8.31
N GLY A 106 -11.49 -3.26 9.16
CA GLY A 106 -10.20 -2.97 9.78
C GLY A 106 -9.22 -2.23 8.86
N ILE A 107 -9.71 -1.55 7.82
CA ILE A 107 -8.90 -0.68 6.97
C ILE A 107 -8.73 0.68 7.65
N PRO A 108 -7.50 1.16 7.91
CA PRO A 108 -7.27 2.32 8.76
C PRO A 108 -7.34 3.66 8.03
N ALA A 109 -7.22 3.66 6.70
CA ALA A 109 -7.06 4.90 5.94
C ALA A 109 -7.73 4.85 4.57
N VAL A 110 -8.18 6.02 4.12
CA VAL A 110 -8.66 6.24 2.75
C VAL A 110 -7.81 7.32 2.06
N ALA A 111 -7.63 7.17 0.75
CA ALA A 111 -7.10 8.22 -0.11
C ALA A 111 -8.27 8.79 -0.93
N LEU A 112 -8.54 10.09 -0.78
CA LEU A 112 -9.70 10.75 -1.35
C LEU A 112 -9.36 11.48 -2.64
N PHE A 113 -10.08 11.16 -3.71
CA PHE A 113 -9.93 11.75 -5.04
C PHE A 113 -11.24 12.45 -5.46
N PRO A 114 -11.34 13.78 -5.31
CA PRO A 114 -12.52 14.54 -5.75
C PRO A 114 -12.53 14.68 -7.28
N VAL A 115 -13.71 14.60 -7.85
CA VAL A 115 -13.93 14.88 -9.28
C VAL A 115 -14.48 16.30 -9.41
N THR A 116 -13.61 17.22 -9.82
CA THR A 116 -13.99 18.61 -10.06
C THR A 116 -14.78 18.72 -11.36
N PRO A 117 -16.01 19.26 -11.35
CA PRO A 117 -16.77 19.46 -12.57
C PRO A 117 -16.09 20.49 -13.48
N PRO A 118 -16.24 20.38 -14.81
CA PRO A 118 -15.52 21.24 -15.76
C PRO A 118 -15.76 22.76 -15.56
N ASP A 119 -16.92 23.14 -15.12
CA ASP A 119 -17.32 24.54 -14.86
C ASP A 119 -16.70 25.13 -13.58
N ALA A 120 -16.23 24.29 -12.67
CA ALA A 120 -15.51 24.70 -11.46
C ALA A 120 -13.98 24.76 -11.67
N LYS A 121 -13.48 24.32 -12.82
CA LYS A 121 -12.05 24.40 -13.13
C LYS A 121 -11.66 25.81 -13.59
N SER A 122 -10.49 26.28 -13.18
CA SER A 122 -9.96 27.59 -13.54
C SER A 122 -8.47 27.50 -13.90
N GLU A 123 -7.90 28.56 -14.48
CA GLU A 123 -6.46 28.60 -14.81
C GLU A 123 -5.58 28.58 -13.55
N ASP A 124 -6.08 29.13 -12.46
CA ASP A 124 -5.39 29.23 -11.17
C ASP A 124 -5.78 28.14 -10.17
N ALA A 125 -6.59 27.15 -10.58
CA ALA A 125 -7.08 26.07 -9.72
C ALA A 125 -7.84 26.56 -8.47
N ALA A 126 -8.62 27.63 -8.54
CA ALA A 126 -9.27 28.26 -7.39
C ALA A 126 -10.13 27.30 -6.54
N GLU A 127 -10.72 26.28 -7.14
CA GLU A 127 -11.51 25.27 -6.45
C GLU A 127 -10.67 24.41 -5.48
N ALA A 128 -9.34 24.29 -5.68
CA ALA A 128 -8.46 23.52 -4.80
C ALA A 128 -8.44 24.05 -3.36
N TRP A 129 -8.58 25.37 -3.18
CA TRP A 129 -8.61 26.02 -1.85
C TRP A 129 -9.96 26.59 -1.46
N ASN A 130 -11.01 26.28 -2.23
CA ASN A 130 -12.37 26.65 -1.88
C ASN A 130 -12.78 25.96 -0.57
N PRO A 131 -13.08 26.69 0.53
CA PRO A 131 -13.45 26.09 1.81
C PRO A 131 -14.73 25.23 1.71
N ASP A 132 -15.59 25.51 0.75
CA ASP A 132 -16.83 24.77 0.50
C ASP A 132 -16.73 23.84 -0.71
N GLY A 133 -15.52 23.63 -1.22
CA GLY A 133 -15.23 22.69 -2.30
C GLY A 133 -15.57 21.24 -1.94
N LEU A 134 -15.74 20.41 -2.96
CA LEU A 134 -16.13 19.00 -2.79
C LEU A 134 -15.17 18.23 -1.90
N ALA A 135 -13.85 18.39 -2.08
CA ALA A 135 -12.83 17.74 -1.27
C ALA A 135 -12.94 18.14 0.21
N GLN A 136 -13.04 19.43 0.49
CA GLN A 136 -13.12 19.99 1.83
C GLN A 136 -14.41 19.57 2.55
N ARG A 137 -15.53 19.50 1.84
CA ARG A 137 -16.82 18.99 2.38
C ARG A 137 -16.74 17.52 2.68
N ALA A 138 -16.16 16.71 1.78
CA ALA A 138 -16.00 15.28 1.97
C ALA A 138 -15.09 14.96 3.17
N VAL A 139 -13.95 15.67 3.32
CA VAL A 139 -13.06 15.51 4.47
C VAL A 139 -13.78 15.87 5.78
N ARG A 140 -14.50 16.99 5.83
CA ARG A 140 -15.28 17.38 7.03
C ARG A 140 -16.32 16.33 7.37
N ALA A 141 -17.05 15.81 6.38
CA ALA A 141 -18.06 14.79 6.58
C ALA A 141 -17.44 13.49 7.13
N LEU A 142 -16.36 13.01 6.54
CA LEU A 142 -15.63 11.83 7.03
C LEU A 142 -15.11 12.03 8.46
N LYS A 143 -14.52 13.18 8.78
CA LYS A 143 -13.99 13.44 10.13
C LYS A 143 -15.07 13.61 11.18
N ASN A 144 -16.27 14.03 10.80
CA ASN A 144 -17.42 14.14 11.71
C ASN A 144 -18.09 12.78 11.96
N ASP A 145 -18.31 11.98 10.90
CA ASP A 145 -19.10 10.75 10.96
C ASP A 145 -18.28 9.49 11.20
N VAL A 146 -16.99 9.49 10.80
CA VAL A 146 -16.05 8.35 10.88
C VAL A 146 -14.68 8.84 11.35
N PRO A 147 -14.59 9.42 12.57
CA PRO A 147 -13.38 10.09 13.07
C PRO A 147 -12.16 9.17 13.20
N GLU A 148 -12.38 7.86 13.38
CA GLU A 148 -11.34 6.84 13.48
C GLU A 148 -10.62 6.57 12.16
N LEU A 149 -11.24 6.87 11.02
CA LEU A 149 -10.65 6.66 9.71
C LEU A 149 -9.65 7.78 9.38
N ALA A 150 -8.42 7.42 9.05
CA ALA A 150 -7.45 8.39 8.53
C ALA A 150 -7.82 8.80 7.10
N VAL A 151 -7.76 10.09 6.81
CA VAL A 151 -8.06 10.64 5.48
C VAL A 151 -6.80 11.24 4.89
N ILE A 152 -6.41 10.76 3.72
CA ILE A 152 -5.29 11.25 2.93
C ILE A 152 -5.88 12.00 1.74
N THR A 153 -5.44 13.22 1.50
CA THR A 153 -5.81 14.01 0.32
C THR A 153 -4.59 14.22 -0.56
N ASP A 154 -4.80 14.26 -1.86
CA ASP A 154 -3.79 14.70 -2.80
C ASP A 154 -3.70 16.23 -2.80
N VAL A 155 -2.50 16.77 -2.94
CA VAL A 155 -2.22 18.20 -3.01
C VAL A 155 -1.97 18.65 -4.46
N ALA A 156 -2.23 17.78 -5.42
CA ALA A 156 -2.13 18.06 -6.86
C ALA A 156 -3.14 19.15 -7.30
N LEU A 157 -2.77 19.98 -8.24
CA LEU A 157 -3.61 21.05 -8.78
C LEU A 157 -4.26 20.70 -10.11
N ASP A 158 -3.70 19.74 -10.86
CA ASP A 158 -4.20 19.29 -12.17
C ASP A 158 -5.70 18.91 -12.19
N PRO A 159 -6.31 18.33 -11.13
CA PRO A 159 -7.75 18.07 -11.11
C PRO A 159 -8.60 19.34 -11.15
N TYR A 160 -8.03 20.49 -10.73
CA TYR A 160 -8.74 21.77 -10.55
C TYR A 160 -8.40 22.79 -11.63
N THR A 161 -7.33 22.57 -12.41
CA THR A 161 -6.95 23.46 -13.51
C THR A 161 -7.74 23.19 -14.78
N SER A 162 -8.05 24.23 -15.55
CA SER A 162 -8.71 24.10 -16.86
C SER A 162 -7.77 23.51 -17.92
N HIS A 163 -6.47 23.67 -17.77
CA HIS A 163 -5.44 23.16 -18.67
C HIS A 163 -4.85 21.79 -18.26
N GLY A 164 -5.22 21.25 -17.07
CA GLY A 164 -4.85 19.91 -16.63
C GLY A 164 -3.37 19.75 -16.23
N GLN A 165 -2.71 20.83 -15.83
CA GLN A 165 -1.33 20.82 -15.34
C GLN A 165 -1.27 21.33 -13.89
N ASP A 166 -0.25 20.90 -13.15
CA ASP A 166 0.08 21.48 -11.86
C ASP A 166 0.79 22.83 -12.02
N GLY A 167 0.26 23.84 -11.36
CA GLY A 167 0.82 25.19 -11.37
C GLY A 167 0.17 26.14 -12.36
N LEU A 168 0.70 27.35 -12.43
CA LEU A 168 0.23 28.41 -13.29
C LEU A 168 0.93 28.35 -14.65
N ILE A 169 0.16 28.56 -15.70
CA ILE A 169 0.69 28.66 -17.05
C ILE A 169 0.81 30.13 -17.42
N ASP A 170 1.96 30.55 -17.94
CA ASP A 170 2.17 31.89 -18.44
C ASP A 170 1.54 32.11 -19.83
N LYS A 171 1.63 33.34 -20.35
CA LYS A 171 1.08 33.65 -21.69
C LYS A 171 1.76 32.91 -22.85
N GLN A 172 2.91 32.29 -22.61
CA GLN A 172 3.65 31.49 -23.54
C GLN A 172 3.29 29.98 -23.44
N GLY A 173 2.51 29.62 -22.44
CA GLY A 173 2.09 28.22 -22.21
C GLY A 173 3.06 27.40 -21.36
N TYR A 174 3.87 28.08 -20.55
CA TYR A 174 4.82 27.46 -19.60
C TYR A 174 4.51 27.82 -18.17
#